data_d3a0bc0600ec5bc25d665090ce582ebd
#
_entry.id   d3a0bc0600ec5bc25d665090ce582ebd
#
_cell.length_a   1.000
_cell.length_b   1.000
_cell.length_c   1.000
_cell.angle_alpha   90.00
_cell.angle_beta   90.00
_cell.angle_gamma   90.00
#
_symmetry.space_group_name_H-M   'P 1'
#
loop_
_entity.id
_entity.type
_entity.pdbx_description
1 polymer ?
#
loop_
_entity_poly.entity_id
_entity_poly.type
_entity_poly.pdbx_seq_one_letter_code
_entity_poly.pdbx_strand_id
1 'polypeptide(L)'
;MVIEGNQDEEGKSSFIRIMDQPDYSLEPLMQLIEKNRDLPKEQQQAALGNFLKSRPQPQSRLFLGRKADRSAALILKDPEGRDRIVLKVGTDGTPSLQFLDASGKVVNEMPEKSQ
;
A
#
# COMPACT_ATOMS: atom_id res chain seq x y z
N MET A 1 -6.38 -4.64 9.38
CA MET A 1 -5.97 -3.27 9.75
C MET A 1 -4.59 -3.31 10.37
N VAL A 2 -3.73 -2.42 9.94
CA VAL A 2 -2.37 -2.32 10.48
C VAL A 2 -2.17 -0.94 11.08
N ILE A 3 -1.71 -0.91 12.32
CA ILE A 3 -1.35 0.34 13.01
C ILE A 3 0.16 0.35 13.17
N GLU A 4 0.82 1.32 12.58
CA GLU A 4 2.28 1.38 12.57
C GLU A 4 2.78 2.72 13.07
N GLY A 5 3.96 2.70 13.69
CA GLY A 5 4.68 3.89 14.06
C GLY A 5 6.15 3.70 13.74
N ASN A 6 6.80 4.77 13.32
CA ASN A 6 8.20 4.75 12.96
C ASN A 6 8.90 5.97 13.50
N GLN A 7 10.16 5.80 13.89
CA GLN A 7 11.01 6.89 14.34
C GLN A 7 12.38 6.70 13.72
N ASP A 8 12.85 7.69 12.97
CA ASP A 8 14.17 7.69 12.35
C ASP A 8 14.86 9.03 12.57
N GLU A 9 16.01 9.22 11.90
CA GLU A 9 16.79 10.46 12.05
C GLU A 9 16.05 11.68 11.52
N GLU A 10 15.10 11.49 10.60
CA GLU A 10 14.34 12.57 9.99
C GLU A 10 13.09 12.94 10.78
N GLY A 11 12.70 12.13 11.76
CA GLY A 11 11.54 12.41 12.60
C GLY A 11 10.73 11.17 12.90
N LYS A 12 9.49 11.41 13.34
CA LYS A 12 8.56 10.35 13.74
C LYS A 12 7.38 10.32 12.80
N SER A 13 7.00 9.12 12.37
CA SER A 13 5.75 8.91 11.68
C SER A 13 4.87 7.95 12.47
N SER A 14 3.57 8.21 12.48
CA SER A 14 2.57 7.31 13.07
C SER A 14 1.39 7.26 12.13
N PHE A 15 0.93 6.05 11.81
CA PHE A 15 -0.14 5.91 10.85
C PHE A 15 -0.93 4.63 11.05
N ILE A 16 -2.15 4.65 10.50
CA ILE A 16 -3.02 3.49 10.37
C ILE A 16 -3.12 3.17 8.88
N ARG A 17 -2.93 1.92 8.54
CA ARG A 17 -3.03 1.46 7.17
C ARG A 17 -4.00 0.30 7.08
N ILE A 18 -4.90 0.36 6.09
CA ILE A 18 -5.83 -0.74 5.82
C ILE A 18 -5.43 -1.36 4.49
N MET A 19 -5.22 -2.66 4.51
CA MET A 19 -4.76 -3.43 3.36
C MET A 19 -5.87 -4.36 2.89
N ASP A 20 -6.07 -4.44 1.58
CA ASP A 20 -6.82 -5.53 1.00
C ASP A 20 -5.95 -6.77 1.01
N GLN A 21 -6.42 -7.82 1.65
CA GLN A 21 -5.75 -9.11 1.63
C GLN A 21 -6.43 -9.98 0.59
N PRO A 22 -5.71 -10.44 -0.44
CA PRO A 22 -6.30 -11.37 -1.39
C PRO A 22 -6.72 -12.65 -0.67
N ASP A 23 -7.86 -13.20 -1.09
CA ASP A 23 -8.38 -14.43 -0.51
C ASP A 23 -7.75 -15.61 -1.23
N TYR A 24 -6.82 -16.28 -0.56
CA TYR A 24 -6.11 -17.42 -1.14
C TYR A 24 -6.57 -18.72 -0.52
N SER A 25 -6.74 -19.73 -1.36
CA SER A 25 -6.73 -21.11 -0.88
C SER A 25 -5.27 -21.55 -0.69
N LEU A 26 -5.01 -22.33 0.36
CA LEU A 26 -3.70 -22.92 0.58
C LEU A 26 -3.46 -24.16 -0.29
N GLU A 27 -4.52 -24.70 -0.87
CA GLU A 27 -4.44 -25.96 -1.62
C GLU A 27 -3.45 -25.90 -2.81
N PRO A 28 -3.44 -24.85 -3.67
CA PRO A 28 -2.46 -24.79 -4.74
C PRO A 28 -1.02 -24.75 -4.24
N LEU A 29 -0.77 -24.07 -3.13
CA LEU A 29 0.56 -24.02 -2.52
C LEU A 29 0.98 -25.40 -2.03
N MET A 30 0.09 -26.10 -1.34
CA MET A 30 0.38 -27.44 -0.83
C MET A 30 0.63 -28.42 -1.98
N GLN A 31 -0.14 -28.33 -3.05
CA GLN A 31 0.06 -29.15 -4.24
C GLN A 31 1.43 -28.89 -4.88
N LEU A 32 1.85 -27.61 -4.94
CA LEU A 32 3.15 -27.27 -5.49
C LEU A 32 4.28 -27.85 -4.67
N ILE A 33 4.20 -27.76 -3.35
CA ILE A 33 5.21 -28.31 -2.43
C ILE A 33 5.31 -29.83 -2.61
N GLU A 34 4.16 -30.50 -2.66
CA GLU A 34 4.11 -31.96 -2.83
C GLU A 34 4.70 -32.38 -4.17
N LYS A 35 4.34 -31.69 -5.25
CA LYS A 35 4.83 -31.97 -6.60
C LYS A 35 6.34 -31.85 -6.70
N ASN A 36 6.92 -30.89 -5.98
CA ASN A 36 8.36 -30.57 -6.09
C ASN A 36 9.18 -31.18 -4.94
N ARG A 37 8.57 -32.04 -4.14
CA ARG A 37 9.21 -32.60 -2.95
C ARG A 37 10.53 -33.28 -3.22
N ASP A 38 10.68 -33.96 -4.36
CA ASP A 38 11.87 -34.72 -4.71
C ASP A 38 12.89 -33.92 -5.50
N LEU A 39 12.63 -32.64 -5.79
CA LEU A 39 13.57 -31.79 -6.51
C LEU A 39 14.69 -31.27 -5.59
N PRO A 40 15.84 -30.91 -6.15
CA PRO A 40 16.87 -30.22 -5.38
C PRO A 40 16.33 -28.98 -4.71
N LYS A 41 16.86 -28.65 -3.54
CA LYS A 41 16.37 -27.55 -2.72
C LYS A 41 16.32 -26.21 -3.47
N GLU A 42 17.33 -25.94 -4.29
CA GLU A 42 17.36 -24.72 -5.10
C GLU A 42 16.20 -24.63 -6.07
N GLN A 43 15.83 -25.75 -6.70
CA GLN A 43 14.70 -25.79 -7.62
C GLN A 43 13.37 -25.68 -6.88
N GLN A 44 13.26 -26.25 -5.69
CA GLN A 44 12.07 -26.07 -4.85
C GLN A 44 11.88 -24.61 -4.48
N GLN A 45 12.95 -23.92 -4.10
CA GLN A 45 12.88 -22.51 -3.73
C GLN A 45 12.52 -21.64 -4.94
N ALA A 46 13.07 -21.94 -6.11
CA ALA A 46 12.76 -21.19 -7.32
C ALA A 46 11.28 -21.35 -7.70
N ALA A 47 10.75 -22.56 -7.64
CA ALA A 47 9.35 -22.83 -7.94
C ALA A 47 8.41 -22.11 -6.96
N LEU A 48 8.74 -22.15 -5.67
CA LEU A 48 7.97 -21.45 -4.66
C LEU A 48 8.00 -19.94 -4.84
N GLY A 49 9.17 -19.38 -5.12
CA GLY A 49 9.30 -17.94 -5.37
C GLY A 49 8.49 -17.48 -6.57
N ASN A 50 8.53 -18.24 -7.67
CA ASN A 50 7.74 -17.92 -8.85
C ASN A 50 6.24 -18.00 -8.58
N PHE A 51 5.81 -19.01 -7.82
CA PHE A 51 4.40 -19.16 -7.45
C PHE A 51 3.92 -17.98 -6.61
N LEU A 52 4.71 -17.57 -5.62
CA LEU A 52 4.33 -16.45 -4.76
C LEU A 52 4.28 -15.13 -5.52
N LYS A 53 5.17 -14.93 -6.50
CA LYS A 53 5.16 -13.73 -7.34
C LYS A 53 3.95 -13.68 -8.27
N SER A 54 3.41 -14.83 -8.66
CA SER A 54 2.25 -14.90 -9.54
C SER A 54 0.93 -14.62 -8.82
N ARG A 55 0.93 -14.65 -7.48
CA ARG A 55 -0.28 -14.41 -6.70
C ARG A 55 -0.59 -12.92 -6.61
N PRO A 56 -1.88 -12.56 -6.54
CA PRO A 56 -2.23 -11.17 -6.25
C PRO A 56 -1.60 -10.72 -4.93
N GLN A 57 -1.02 -9.53 -4.93
CA GLN A 57 -0.37 -8.99 -3.75
C GLN A 57 -1.35 -8.16 -2.93
N PRO A 58 -1.17 -8.09 -1.59
CA PRO A 58 -1.96 -7.18 -0.78
C PRO A 58 -1.80 -5.75 -1.27
N GLN A 59 -2.91 -5.00 -1.33
CA GLN A 59 -2.87 -3.61 -1.77
C GLN A 59 -3.30 -2.71 -0.62
N SER A 60 -2.57 -1.62 -0.45
CA SER A 60 -2.96 -0.60 0.52
C SER A 60 -4.20 0.13 0.02
N ARG A 61 -5.23 0.22 0.85
CA ARG A 61 -6.49 0.90 0.51
C ARG A 61 -6.68 2.19 1.26
N LEU A 62 -6.06 2.34 2.41
CA LEU A 62 -6.21 3.54 3.23
C LEU A 62 -4.92 3.78 4.00
N PHE A 63 -4.52 5.05 4.03
CA PHE A 63 -3.49 5.56 4.92
C PHE A 63 -4.08 6.72 5.70
N LEU A 64 -3.94 6.71 7.02
CA LEU A 64 -4.34 7.81 7.89
C LEU A 64 -3.22 8.02 8.91
N GLY A 65 -2.60 9.19 8.88
CA GLY A 65 -1.55 9.39 9.86
C GLY A 65 -0.71 10.63 9.62
N ARG A 66 0.34 10.71 10.42
CA ARG A 66 1.33 11.76 10.37
C ARG A 66 2.62 11.22 9.77
N LYS A 67 3.15 11.93 8.79
CA LYS A 67 4.43 11.61 8.18
C LYS A 67 5.58 12.22 8.99
N ALA A 68 6.79 11.74 8.71
CA ALA A 68 7.99 12.24 9.40
C ALA A 68 8.20 13.74 9.22
N ASP A 69 7.73 14.32 8.11
CA ASP A 69 7.82 15.75 7.82
C ASP A 69 6.77 16.59 8.57
N ARG A 70 6.01 15.96 9.47
CA ARG A 70 4.94 16.58 10.26
C ARG A 70 3.66 16.89 9.48
N SER A 71 3.57 16.48 8.22
CA SER A 71 2.29 16.56 7.51
C SER A 71 1.36 15.45 7.99
N ALA A 72 0.06 15.73 7.98
CA ALA A 72 -0.95 14.74 8.31
C ALA A 72 -1.82 14.50 7.08
N ALA A 73 -2.20 13.26 6.84
CA ALA A 73 -2.95 12.93 5.64
C ALA A 73 -3.88 11.76 5.85
N LEU A 74 -4.99 11.80 5.11
CA LEU A 74 -5.87 10.66 4.89
C LEU A 74 -5.85 10.40 3.38
N ILE A 75 -5.42 9.20 3.00
CA ILE A 75 -5.30 8.81 1.60
C ILE A 75 -6.17 7.59 1.37
N LEU A 76 -7.09 7.69 0.42
CA LEU A 76 -7.93 6.59 -0.02
C LEU A 76 -7.43 6.11 -1.39
N LYS A 77 -7.26 4.82 -1.52
CA LYS A 77 -6.66 4.20 -2.71
C LYS A 77 -7.67 3.28 -3.38
N ASP A 78 -7.50 3.10 -4.69
CA ASP A 78 -8.34 2.17 -5.44
C ASP A 78 -7.86 0.71 -5.24
N PRO A 79 -8.61 -0.27 -5.79
CA PRO A 79 -8.22 -1.67 -5.60
C PRO A 79 -6.83 -2.04 -6.13
N GLU A 80 -6.25 -1.22 -7.01
CA GLU A 80 -4.89 -1.42 -7.53
C GLU A 80 -3.83 -0.69 -6.69
N GLY A 81 -4.25 -0.05 -5.58
CA GLY A 81 -3.32 0.63 -4.68
C GLY A 81 -2.92 2.03 -5.13
N ARG A 82 -3.63 2.62 -6.10
CA ARG A 82 -3.34 3.97 -6.58
C ARG A 82 -4.07 5.00 -5.73
N ASP A 83 -3.40 6.11 -5.42
CA ASP A 83 -4.01 7.20 -4.67
C ASP A 83 -5.12 7.85 -5.49
N ARG A 84 -6.31 7.94 -4.92
CA ARG A 84 -7.45 8.52 -5.61
C ARG A 84 -8.02 9.74 -4.86
N ILE A 85 -7.95 9.75 -3.55
CA ILE A 85 -8.40 10.87 -2.72
C ILE A 85 -7.32 11.13 -1.68
N VAL A 86 -6.86 12.39 -1.61
CA VAL A 86 -5.86 12.81 -0.62
C VAL A 86 -6.39 14.02 0.13
N LEU A 87 -6.63 13.84 1.43
CA LEU A 87 -6.98 14.92 2.35
C LEU A 87 -5.76 15.17 3.22
N LYS A 88 -5.20 16.38 3.16
CA LYS A 88 -3.88 16.63 3.72
C LYS A 88 -3.81 17.99 4.42
N VAL A 89 -3.06 18.02 5.52
CA VAL A 89 -2.56 19.26 6.09
C VAL A 89 -1.04 19.21 5.98
N GLY A 90 -0.47 20.12 5.20
CA GLY A 90 0.96 20.17 4.95
C GLY A 90 1.79 20.59 6.13
N THR A 91 3.11 20.59 5.97
CA THR A 91 4.05 20.96 7.04
C THR A 91 3.87 22.41 7.50
N ASP A 92 3.36 23.27 6.61
CA ASP A 92 3.08 24.69 6.91
C ASP A 92 1.67 24.93 7.44
N GLY A 93 0.88 23.86 7.64
CA GLY A 93 -0.48 23.97 8.12
C GLY A 93 -1.53 24.16 7.03
N THR A 94 -1.15 24.16 5.75
CA THR A 94 -2.08 24.37 4.65
C THR A 94 -2.95 23.13 4.41
N PRO A 95 -4.30 23.24 4.50
CA PRO A 95 -5.17 22.11 4.22
C PRO A 95 -5.43 21.98 2.72
N SER A 96 -5.62 20.75 2.26
CA SER A 96 -6.01 20.48 0.87
C SER A 96 -6.78 19.18 0.76
N LEU A 97 -7.65 19.10 -0.23
CA LEU A 97 -8.35 17.86 -0.62
C LEU A 97 -8.20 17.71 -2.12
N GLN A 98 -7.66 16.58 -2.55
CA GLN A 98 -7.37 16.31 -3.96
C GLN A 98 -8.08 15.05 -4.41
N PHE A 99 -8.60 15.09 -5.62
CA PHE A 99 -9.12 13.91 -6.33
C PHE A 99 -8.19 13.63 -7.50
N LEU A 100 -7.76 12.37 -7.64
CA LEU A 100 -6.77 11.98 -8.65
C LEU A 100 -7.39 10.96 -9.60
N ASP A 101 -6.97 11.02 -10.87
CA ASP A 101 -7.35 9.97 -11.82
C ASP A 101 -6.40 8.77 -11.70
N ALA A 102 -6.65 7.74 -12.52
CA ALA A 102 -5.88 6.51 -12.45
C ALA A 102 -4.39 6.69 -12.81
N SER A 103 -4.05 7.80 -13.48
CA SER A 103 -2.65 8.10 -13.83
C SER A 103 -1.93 8.89 -12.74
N GLY A 104 -2.64 9.26 -11.66
CA GLY A 104 -2.06 10.07 -10.58
C GLY A 104 -2.19 11.57 -10.79
N LYS A 105 -2.93 12.00 -11.80
CA LYS A 105 -3.13 13.41 -12.08
C LYS A 105 -4.26 13.97 -11.22
N VAL A 106 -4.07 15.15 -10.64
CA VAL A 106 -5.10 15.85 -9.88
C VAL A 106 -6.15 16.37 -10.84
N VAL A 107 -7.39 15.89 -10.69
CA VAL A 107 -8.52 16.32 -11.54
C VAL A 107 -9.46 17.28 -10.83
N ASN A 108 -9.37 17.38 -9.51
CA ASN A 108 -10.11 18.36 -8.73
C ASN A 108 -9.35 18.61 -7.43
N GLU A 109 -9.44 19.81 -6.90
CA GLU A 109 -8.72 20.20 -5.69
C GLU A 109 -9.50 21.23 -4.91
N MET A 110 -9.50 21.10 -3.59
CA MET A 110 -10.10 22.08 -2.69
C MET A 110 -9.07 22.46 -1.62
N PRO A 111 -8.93 23.74 -1.27
CA PRO A 111 -9.55 24.87 -1.97
C PRO A 111 -8.99 25.03 -3.37
N GLU A 112 -9.81 25.64 -4.24
CA GLU A 112 -9.34 25.92 -5.60
C GLU A 112 -8.09 26.79 -5.57
N LYS A 113 -7.16 26.47 -6.49
CA LYS A 113 -5.99 27.32 -6.61
C LYS A 113 -6.40 28.71 -7.06
N SER A 114 -6.08 29.71 -6.25
CA SER A 114 -6.21 31.08 -6.70
C SER A 114 -5.16 31.35 -7.78
N GLN A 115 -5.58 32.00 -8.80
CA GLN A 115 -4.70 32.38 -9.91
C GLN A 115 -3.87 33.60 -9.57
#